data_d7affd8e0d9851e617bb37b3ae8c4365
#
_entry.id   d7affd8e0d9851e617bb37b3ae8c4365
#
_cell.length_a   1.000
_cell.length_b   1.000
_cell.length_c   1.000
_cell.angle_alpha   90.00
_cell.angle_beta   90.00
_cell.angle_gamma   90.00
#
_symmetry.space_group_name_H-M   'P 1'
#
loop_
_entity.id
_entity.type
_entity.pdbx_description
1 polymer ?
#
loop_
_entity_poly.entity_id
_entity_poly.type
_entity_poly.pdbx_seq_one_letter_code
_entity_poly.pdbx_strand_id
1 'polypeptide(L)'
;MGDKDLVAQQEARDAVEAASFAFQSVAKLDQAKIDEICGAMSRAALAGAARLGKMANEETGFGKAEDKREKNRFAAEDVWNYFRDLKTVGVVSDSKSIVEIASPRGVVAAIIPSTNPTSTAIFKIIIAIKSRNTIVLSPHPSAIGCIAETTRVMRDAAVKHGLPADAIICLTNSTVEGTETLMKNKKTAVILATGGTGLVRAAYSSGKPAFGVGPGNVPVFIERSADIEKAVSDILTSTCFDNGTICASEQSVVVDAPVAAQVRDQFKLQGGHFLNQHEADAVAKVLLTPHRTLNAAIVGKSAKFIADLAGISIPDGTRCLLADCGGVGRDYPWSIEKLSPTLAFFVADGVEAGANRCQEILQFGGMGHTAGMHTQDRQAAIVYGAQMPAARIIINSPTTHGAIGFSTDLAPSMTLGCGSWGGNVTSDNISPHHLMDIKRVAFETKPVNRVAVGRGQTAGGDPTESKRPRREDIAAIVDSFLTKKMAELPSPDPPRTIAPPPAAQPEIKTIVHEITPENAVQKPVPITAVDFVSEDDVRRAVAGGQKIYISKSTILTPSARDLGEEKEVFASV
;
A
#
# COMPACT_ATOMS: atom_id res chain seq x y z
N MET A 1 -4.33 29.80 27.08
CA MET A 1 -4.33 29.13 25.77
C MET A 1 -5.03 27.82 25.99
N GLY A 2 -6.16 27.54 25.31
CA GLY A 2 -6.74 26.20 25.32
C GLY A 2 -5.71 25.23 24.78
N ASP A 3 -5.64 24.04 25.36
CA ASP A 3 -4.75 23.00 24.87
C ASP A 3 -5.07 22.73 23.39
N LYS A 4 -4.13 23.01 22.51
CA LYS A 4 -4.28 22.89 21.05
C LYS A 4 -4.76 21.51 20.65
N ASP A 5 -4.33 20.49 21.38
CA ASP A 5 -4.70 19.09 21.13
C ASP A 5 -6.16 18.81 21.52
N LEU A 6 -6.66 19.39 22.62
CA LEU A 6 -8.06 19.28 22.99
C LEU A 6 -8.98 19.95 21.96
N VAL A 7 -8.57 21.11 21.42
CA VAL A 7 -9.33 21.78 20.34
C VAL A 7 -9.35 20.91 19.09
N ALA A 8 -8.21 20.35 18.68
CA ALA A 8 -8.12 19.47 17.51
C ALA A 8 -8.94 18.17 17.68
N GLN A 9 -8.91 17.58 18.87
CA GLN A 9 -9.70 16.41 19.19
C GLN A 9 -11.21 16.71 19.15
N GLN A 10 -11.63 17.87 19.67
CA GLN A 10 -13.03 18.26 19.63
C GLN A 10 -13.48 18.54 18.20
N GLU A 11 -12.68 19.27 17.40
CA GLU A 11 -12.96 19.50 15.97
C GLU A 11 -13.12 18.17 15.23
N ALA A 12 -12.26 17.19 15.47
CA ALA A 12 -12.34 15.87 14.85
C ALA A 12 -13.65 15.13 15.22
N ARG A 13 -14.09 15.21 16.49
CA ARG A 13 -15.38 14.63 16.93
C ARG A 13 -16.56 15.30 16.24
N ASP A 14 -16.58 16.63 16.23
CA ASP A 14 -17.67 17.42 15.64
C ASP A 14 -17.76 17.19 14.13
N ALA A 15 -16.61 17.13 13.44
CA ALA A 15 -16.54 16.85 12.01
C ALA A 15 -17.09 15.46 11.67
N VAL A 16 -16.75 14.42 12.47
CA VAL A 16 -17.27 13.07 12.24
C VAL A 16 -18.78 13.00 12.53
N GLU A 17 -19.28 13.70 13.56
CA GLU A 17 -20.72 13.78 13.84
C GLU A 17 -21.47 14.43 12.67
N ALA A 18 -21.01 15.58 12.18
CA ALA A 18 -21.60 16.29 11.04
C ALA A 18 -21.57 15.43 9.77
N ALA A 19 -20.42 14.80 9.46
CA ALA A 19 -20.28 13.91 8.32
C ALA A 19 -21.19 12.67 8.43
N SER A 20 -21.34 12.10 9.62
CA SER A 20 -22.25 10.98 9.89
C SER A 20 -23.72 11.36 9.73
N PHE A 21 -24.08 12.56 10.10
CA PHE A 21 -25.43 13.08 9.85
C PHE A 21 -25.69 13.29 8.35
N ALA A 22 -24.77 13.93 7.64
CA ALA A 22 -24.84 14.14 6.20
C ALA A 22 -24.90 12.80 5.44
N PHE A 23 -24.20 11.76 5.91
CA PHE A 23 -24.20 10.44 5.31
C PHE A 23 -25.60 9.85 5.15
N GLN A 24 -26.54 10.12 6.05
CA GLN A 24 -27.92 9.60 5.97
C GLN A 24 -28.65 10.00 4.69
N SER A 25 -28.33 11.17 4.15
CA SER A 25 -28.89 11.65 2.86
C SER A 25 -28.02 11.23 1.69
N VAL A 26 -26.68 11.30 1.81
CA VAL A 26 -25.74 10.89 0.76
C VAL A 26 -25.92 9.42 0.38
N ALA A 27 -26.11 8.54 1.35
CA ALA A 27 -26.36 7.11 1.14
C ALA A 27 -27.63 6.79 0.33
N LYS A 28 -28.56 7.72 0.21
CA LYS A 28 -29.82 7.56 -0.53
C LYS A 28 -29.77 8.10 -1.96
N LEU A 29 -28.68 8.78 -2.34
CA LEU A 29 -28.54 9.32 -3.69
C LEU A 29 -28.45 8.17 -4.71
N ASP A 30 -29.08 8.37 -5.85
CA ASP A 30 -28.99 7.43 -6.96
C ASP A 30 -27.69 7.60 -7.77
N GLN A 31 -27.44 6.69 -8.72
CA GLN A 31 -26.22 6.69 -9.53
C GLN A 31 -26.09 7.98 -10.35
N ALA A 32 -27.16 8.43 -10.98
CA ALA A 32 -27.13 9.61 -11.85
C ALA A 32 -26.75 10.88 -11.07
N LYS A 33 -27.31 11.01 -9.85
CA LYS A 33 -27.03 12.16 -8.97
C LYS A 33 -25.60 12.15 -8.45
N ILE A 34 -25.09 10.99 -8.06
CA ILE A 34 -23.67 10.83 -7.65
C ILE A 34 -22.73 11.17 -8.80
N ASP A 35 -23.03 10.70 -10.00
CA ASP A 35 -22.19 10.96 -11.19
C ASP A 35 -22.22 12.44 -11.59
N GLU A 36 -23.36 13.10 -11.51
CA GLU A 36 -23.50 14.54 -11.70
C GLU A 36 -22.61 15.33 -10.72
N ILE A 37 -22.67 14.99 -9.43
CA ILE A 37 -21.89 15.62 -8.35
C ILE A 37 -20.39 15.39 -8.58
N CYS A 38 -19.98 14.16 -8.83
CA CYS A 38 -18.57 13.84 -9.06
C CYS A 38 -18.02 14.53 -10.32
N GLY A 39 -18.78 14.58 -11.40
CA GLY A 39 -18.41 15.30 -12.60
C GLY A 39 -18.27 16.82 -12.36
N ALA A 40 -19.11 17.42 -11.52
CA ALA A 40 -18.99 18.83 -11.15
C ALA A 40 -17.74 19.09 -10.30
N MET A 41 -17.43 18.22 -9.34
CA MET A 41 -16.22 18.30 -8.53
C MET A 41 -14.96 18.16 -9.38
N SER A 42 -14.94 17.17 -10.29
CA SER A 42 -13.84 16.96 -11.24
C SER A 42 -13.55 18.23 -12.05
N ARG A 43 -14.57 18.81 -12.68
CA ARG A 43 -14.42 20.07 -13.45
C ARG A 43 -13.92 21.23 -12.60
N ALA A 44 -14.41 21.38 -11.38
CA ALA A 44 -13.98 22.45 -10.47
C ALA A 44 -12.52 22.28 -10.04
N ALA A 45 -12.10 21.04 -9.71
CA ALA A 45 -10.72 20.72 -9.37
C ALA A 45 -9.78 20.91 -10.55
N LEU A 46 -10.18 20.49 -11.77
CA LEU A 46 -9.44 20.70 -13.01
C LEU A 46 -9.23 22.19 -13.32
N ALA A 47 -10.28 22.99 -13.22
CA ALA A 47 -10.20 24.45 -13.40
C ALA A 47 -9.29 25.11 -12.36
N GLY A 48 -9.23 24.56 -11.13
CA GLY A 48 -8.36 25.02 -10.05
C GLY A 48 -6.93 24.44 -10.08
N ALA A 49 -6.62 23.50 -10.97
CA ALA A 49 -5.40 22.66 -10.89
C ALA A 49 -4.10 23.46 -10.80
N ALA A 50 -3.94 24.50 -11.62
CA ALA A 50 -2.75 25.35 -11.62
C ALA A 50 -2.64 26.17 -10.33
N ARG A 51 -3.71 26.82 -9.91
CA ARG A 51 -3.73 27.65 -8.69
C ARG A 51 -3.48 26.80 -7.43
N LEU A 52 -4.13 25.66 -7.32
CA LEU A 52 -3.93 24.73 -6.19
C LEU A 52 -2.52 24.13 -6.19
N GLY A 53 -1.97 23.83 -7.37
CA GLY A 53 -0.59 23.34 -7.50
C GLY A 53 0.44 24.37 -7.05
N LYS A 54 0.26 25.64 -7.46
CA LYS A 54 1.11 26.75 -7.01
C LYS A 54 1.00 26.95 -5.50
N MET A 55 -0.22 26.99 -4.96
CA MET A 55 -0.45 27.14 -3.53
C MET A 55 0.22 26.02 -2.71
N ALA A 56 0.11 24.76 -3.17
CA ALA A 56 0.76 23.63 -2.53
C ALA A 56 2.29 23.72 -2.54
N ASN A 57 2.88 24.21 -3.65
CA ASN A 57 4.32 24.43 -3.74
C ASN A 57 4.79 25.55 -2.81
N GLU A 58 4.08 26.68 -2.78
CA GLU A 58 4.42 27.82 -1.93
C GLU A 58 4.30 27.50 -0.44
N GLU A 59 3.24 26.77 -0.03
CA GLU A 59 3.01 26.44 1.37
C GLU A 59 3.96 25.36 1.90
N THR A 60 4.21 24.31 1.12
CA THR A 60 5.07 23.19 1.56
C THR A 60 6.55 23.42 1.27
N GLY A 61 6.86 24.23 0.29
CA GLY A 61 8.21 24.40 -0.23
C GLY A 61 8.73 23.16 -0.98
N PHE A 62 7.88 22.21 -1.33
CA PHE A 62 8.22 20.95 -2.00
C PHE A 62 7.86 20.97 -3.49
N GLY A 63 8.75 20.41 -4.31
CA GLY A 63 8.52 20.12 -5.70
C GLY A 63 8.47 21.34 -6.61
N LYS A 64 7.62 21.27 -7.64
CA LYS A 64 7.45 22.30 -8.67
C LYS A 64 5.96 22.57 -8.91
N ALA A 65 5.58 23.84 -9.06
CA ALA A 65 4.19 24.23 -9.24
C ALA A 65 3.55 23.60 -10.48
N GLU A 66 4.30 23.50 -11.58
CA GLU A 66 3.85 22.92 -12.85
C GLU A 66 3.57 21.41 -12.72
N ASP A 67 4.47 20.69 -12.06
CA ASP A 67 4.31 19.24 -11.84
C ASP A 67 3.15 18.97 -10.85
N LYS A 68 2.95 19.82 -9.84
CA LYS A 68 1.79 19.76 -8.95
C LYS A 68 0.48 20.06 -9.68
N ARG A 69 0.50 20.99 -10.64
CA ARG A 69 -0.64 21.23 -11.54
C ARG A 69 -0.98 19.94 -12.30
N GLU A 70 0.02 19.26 -12.87
CA GLU A 70 -0.19 18.05 -13.63
C GLU A 70 -0.73 16.90 -12.77
N LYS A 71 -0.24 16.75 -11.53
CA LYS A 71 -0.82 15.81 -10.56
C LYS A 71 -2.27 16.12 -10.22
N ASN A 72 -2.61 17.40 -10.05
CA ASN A 72 -3.98 17.83 -9.80
C ASN A 72 -4.89 17.55 -11.02
N ARG A 73 -4.40 17.80 -12.24
CA ARG A 73 -5.10 17.46 -13.48
C ARG A 73 -5.41 15.96 -13.54
N PHE A 74 -4.38 15.14 -13.35
CA PHE A 74 -4.53 13.68 -13.33
C PHE A 74 -5.57 13.22 -12.29
N ALA A 75 -5.47 13.71 -11.05
CA ALA A 75 -6.40 13.35 -9.98
C ALA A 75 -7.85 13.80 -10.26
N ALA A 76 -8.03 14.93 -10.96
CA ALA A 76 -9.34 15.46 -11.29
C ALA A 76 -9.95 14.82 -12.54
N GLU A 77 -9.17 14.73 -13.62
CA GLU A 77 -9.67 14.36 -14.95
C GLU A 77 -9.52 12.86 -15.23
N ASP A 78 -8.30 12.32 -15.15
CA ASP A 78 -8.05 10.92 -15.51
C ASP A 78 -8.74 9.96 -14.56
N VAL A 79 -8.70 10.24 -13.25
CA VAL A 79 -9.42 9.45 -12.23
C VAL A 79 -10.93 9.47 -12.49
N TRP A 80 -11.51 10.65 -12.75
CA TRP A 80 -12.93 10.75 -13.04
C TRP A 80 -13.31 10.03 -14.34
N ASN A 81 -12.57 10.25 -15.41
CA ASN A 81 -12.83 9.62 -16.72
C ASN A 81 -12.79 8.09 -16.65
N TYR A 82 -11.90 7.54 -15.84
CA TYR A 82 -11.80 6.09 -15.65
C TYR A 82 -12.97 5.52 -14.84
N PHE A 83 -13.39 6.22 -13.77
CA PHE A 83 -14.42 5.70 -12.84
C PHE A 83 -15.84 6.23 -13.10
N ARG A 84 -16.05 7.17 -14.03
CA ARG A 84 -17.38 7.75 -14.26
C ARG A 84 -18.46 6.70 -14.56
N ASP A 85 -18.13 5.69 -15.37
CA ASP A 85 -19.06 4.65 -15.79
C ASP A 85 -19.14 3.46 -14.79
N LEU A 86 -18.35 3.51 -13.70
CA LEU A 86 -18.38 2.50 -12.67
C LEU A 86 -19.71 2.56 -11.91
N LYS A 87 -20.41 1.44 -11.86
CA LYS A 87 -21.62 1.30 -11.02
C LYS A 87 -21.23 1.18 -9.55
N THR A 88 -21.72 2.11 -8.74
CA THR A 88 -21.46 2.18 -7.29
C THR A 88 -22.75 2.24 -6.46
N VAL A 89 -23.91 2.18 -7.13
CA VAL A 89 -25.23 2.31 -6.52
C VAL A 89 -26.15 1.17 -6.96
N GLY A 90 -26.84 0.55 -6.01
CA GLY A 90 -27.80 -0.52 -6.29
C GLY A 90 -27.14 -1.80 -6.79
N VAL A 91 -27.78 -2.48 -7.72
CA VAL A 91 -27.29 -3.72 -8.32
C VAL A 91 -26.12 -3.41 -9.25
N VAL A 92 -24.94 -3.91 -8.91
CA VAL A 92 -23.70 -3.74 -9.68
C VAL A 92 -23.33 -4.94 -10.52
N SER A 93 -23.83 -6.12 -10.15
CA SER A 93 -23.69 -7.36 -10.90
C SER A 93 -24.93 -8.22 -10.70
N ASP A 94 -25.39 -8.87 -11.76
CA ASP A 94 -26.56 -9.76 -11.73
C ASP A 94 -26.25 -11.01 -12.55
N SER A 95 -26.13 -12.14 -11.86
CA SER A 95 -26.01 -13.47 -12.45
C SER A 95 -27.21 -14.34 -12.06
N LYS A 96 -27.39 -15.49 -12.72
CA LYS A 96 -28.51 -16.40 -12.41
C LYS A 96 -28.58 -16.82 -10.94
N SER A 97 -27.44 -16.87 -10.25
CA SER A 97 -27.34 -17.39 -8.88
C SER A 97 -26.91 -16.38 -7.84
N ILE A 98 -26.33 -15.26 -8.24
CA ILE A 98 -25.83 -14.23 -7.32
C ILE A 98 -26.14 -12.86 -7.89
N VAL A 99 -26.79 -12.02 -7.09
CA VAL A 99 -26.97 -10.58 -7.36
C VAL A 99 -26.11 -9.82 -6.37
N GLU A 100 -25.23 -8.95 -6.89
CA GLU A 100 -24.36 -8.11 -6.06
C GLU A 100 -24.92 -6.68 -5.97
N ILE A 101 -25.01 -6.17 -4.75
CA ILE A 101 -25.58 -4.86 -4.45
C ILE A 101 -24.52 -4.03 -3.71
N ALA A 102 -24.15 -2.88 -4.27
CA ALA A 102 -23.21 -1.94 -3.66
C ALA A 102 -23.85 -1.18 -2.49
N SER A 103 -23.13 -1.09 -1.40
CA SER A 103 -23.50 -0.32 -0.20
C SER A 103 -22.34 0.58 0.20
N PRO A 104 -22.59 1.87 0.52
CA PRO A 104 -21.54 2.75 1.07
C PRO A 104 -21.16 2.29 2.47
N ARG A 105 -19.90 2.55 2.87
CA ARG A 105 -19.39 2.21 4.21
C ARG A 105 -19.78 3.21 5.28
N GLY A 106 -19.75 4.51 4.98
CA GLY A 106 -20.03 5.56 5.95
C GLY A 106 -19.07 6.75 5.88
N VAL A 107 -18.55 7.17 7.03
CA VAL A 107 -17.58 8.27 7.12
C VAL A 107 -16.18 7.75 6.81
N VAL A 108 -15.53 8.33 5.81
CA VAL A 108 -14.14 8.07 5.45
C VAL A 108 -13.23 9.05 6.19
N ALA A 109 -12.28 8.56 6.96
CA ALA A 109 -11.19 9.36 7.51
C ALA A 109 -10.03 9.38 6.51
N ALA A 110 -9.69 10.53 5.96
CA ALA A 110 -8.66 10.67 4.94
C ALA A 110 -7.47 11.48 5.45
N ILE A 111 -6.32 10.83 5.66
CA ILE A 111 -5.10 11.49 6.08
C ILE A 111 -4.29 11.86 4.85
N ILE A 112 -3.98 13.15 4.72
CA ILE A 112 -3.41 13.76 3.52
C ILE A 112 -1.96 14.16 3.77
N PRO A 113 -0.99 13.72 2.94
CA PRO A 113 0.43 14.01 3.10
C PRO A 113 0.78 15.43 2.63
N SER A 114 1.97 15.92 3.03
CA SER A 114 2.52 17.19 2.56
C SER A 114 3.19 17.13 1.18
N THR A 115 3.61 15.94 0.74
CA THR A 115 4.32 15.76 -0.53
C THR A 115 3.40 15.93 -1.74
N ASN A 116 2.16 15.43 -1.65
CA ASN A 116 1.15 15.46 -2.71
C ASN A 116 -0.21 15.95 -2.18
N PRO A 117 -0.28 17.14 -1.54
CA PRO A 117 -1.43 17.49 -0.69
C PRO A 117 -2.72 17.66 -1.50
N THR A 118 -2.70 18.48 -2.54
CA THR A 118 -3.89 18.84 -3.32
C THR A 118 -4.38 17.70 -4.20
N SER A 119 -3.48 17.01 -4.91
CA SER A 119 -3.83 15.87 -5.76
C SER A 119 -4.39 14.68 -4.97
N THR A 120 -3.82 14.39 -3.80
CA THR A 120 -4.33 13.33 -2.92
C THR A 120 -5.71 13.70 -2.34
N ALA A 121 -5.93 14.96 -1.98
CA ALA A 121 -7.24 15.44 -1.53
C ALA A 121 -8.29 15.31 -2.63
N ILE A 122 -7.99 15.79 -3.87
CA ILE A 122 -8.87 15.67 -5.03
C ILE A 122 -9.26 14.20 -5.25
N PHE A 123 -8.26 13.32 -5.34
CA PHE A 123 -8.47 11.90 -5.56
C PHE A 123 -9.36 11.26 -4.49
N LYS A 124 -9.00 11.44 -3.20
CA LYS A 124 -9.74 10.81 -2.10
C LYS A 124 -11.19 11.31 -1.99
N ILE A 125 -11.43 12.59 -2.26
CA ILE A 125 -12.78 13.15 -2.28
C ILE A 125 -13.60 12.52 -3.42
N ILE A 126 -13.04 12.44 -4.64
CA ILE A 126 -13.76 11.86 -5.79
C ILE A 126 -14.15 10.40 -5.51
N ILE A 127 -13.22 9.56 -5.06
CA ILE A 127 -13.52 8.15 -4.84
C ILE A 127 -14.47 7.90 -3.67
N ALA A 128 -14.42 8.74 -2.62
CA ALA A 128 -15.32 8.66 -1.48
C ALA A 128 -16.76 9.01 -1.87
N ILE A 129 -16.95 10.14 -2.57
CA ILE A 129 -18.29 10.59 -3.00
C ILE A 129 -18.84 9.67 -4.09
N LYS A 130 -18.02 9.21 -5.05
CA LYS A 130 -18.45 8.24 -6.07
C LYS A 130 -19.03 6.97 -5.45
N SER A 131 -18.53 6.57 -4.27
CA SER A 131 -19.01 5.41 -3.50
C SER A 131 -20.09 5.77 -2.47
N ARG A 132 -20.68 6.97 -2.52
CA ARG A 132 -21.72 7.50 -1.61
C ARG A 132 -21.27 7.56 -0.14
N ASN A 133 -20.00 7.73 0.12
CA ASN A 133 -19.49 7.99 1.47
C ASN A 133 -19.39 9.49 1.73
N THR A 134 -19.35 9.86 3.00
CA THR A 134 -18.86 11.18 3.42
C THR A 134 -17.38 11.09 3.77
N ILE A 135 -16.68 12.23 3.79
CA ILE A 135 -15.24 12.25 3.98
C ILE A 135 -14.81 13.40 4.90
N VAL A 136 -13.95 13.07 5.88
CA VAL A 136 -13.26 14.03 6.74
C VAL A 136 -11.77 13.95 6.46
N LEU A 137 -11.19 15.04 5.97
CA LEU A 137 -9.78 15.14 5.66
C LEU A 137 -9.00 15.65 6.87
N SER A 138 -7.93 14.94 7.24
CA SER A 138 -6.92 15.39 8.21
C SER A 138 -5.66 15.79 7.44
N PRO A 139 -5.37 17.09 7.29
CA PRO A 139 -4.23 17.58 6.55
C PRO A 139 -2.94 17.40 7.34
N HIS A 140 -1.82 17.25 6.60
CA HIS A 140 -0.50 17.41 7.22
C HIS A 140 -0.33 18.86 7.71
N PRO A 141 0.30 19.10 8.89
CA PRO A 141 0.44 20.45 9.46
C PRO A 141 1.08 21.49 8.53
N SER A 142 2.00 21.09 7.64
CA SER A 142 2.66 21.98 6.67
C SER A 142 1.89 22.16 5.36
N ALA A 143 0.63 21.71 5.26
CA ALA A 143 -0.18 21.77 4.04
C ALA A 143 -1.67 22.03 4.33
N ILE A 144 -1.99 22.62 5.48
CA ILE A 144 -3.37 22.83 5.93
C ILE A 144 -4.11 23.74 4.95
N GLY A 145 -3.51 24.85 4.54
CA GLY A 145 -4.14 25.86 3.70
C GLY A 145 -4.50 25.33 2.31
N CYS A 146 -3.56 24.68 1.62
CA CYS A 146 -3.80 24.18 0.28
C CYS A 146 -4.78 22.99 0.27
N ILE A 147 -4.78 22.13 1.30
CA ILE A 147 -5.74 21.03 1.44
C ILE A 147 -7.13 21.58 1.77
N ALA A 148 -7.26 22.53 2.68
CA ALA A 148 -8.52 23.17 3.03
C ALA A 148 -9.13 23.90 1.82
N GLU A 149 -8.32 24.63 1.04
CA GLU A 149 -8.78 25.32 -0.17
C GLU A 149 -9.20 24.31 -1.25
N THR A 150 -8.46 23.23 -1.44
CA THR A 150 -8.86 22.14 -2.36
C THR A 150 -10.20 21.55 -1.95
N THR A 151 -10.35 21.25 -0.67
CA THR A 151 -11.61 20.74 -0.10
C THR A 151 -12.76 21.71 -0.33
N ARG A 152 -12.53 23.03 -0.09
CA ARG A 152 -13.54 24.08 -0.32
C ARG A 152 -13.99 24.12 -1.77
N VAL A 153 -13.04 24.13 -2.73
CA VAL A 153 -13.36 24.16 -4.17
C VAL A 153 -14.26 22.98 -4.57
N MET A 154 -13.91 21.78 -4.12
CA MET A 154 -14.68 20.59 -4.45
C MET A 154 -16.02 20.54 -3.74
N ARG A 155 -16.06 20.88 -2.46
CA ARG A 155 -17.30 20.95 -1.67
C ARG A 155 -18.29 21.98 -2.26
N ASP A 156 -17.82 23.19 -2.58
CA ASP A 156 -18.66 24.25 -3.12
C ASP A 156 -19.27 23.85 -4.48
N ALA A 157 -18.52 23.11 -5.31
CA ALA A 157 -19.04 22.53 -6.54
C ALA A 157 -20.10 21.44 -6.26
N ALA A 158 -19.84 20.55 -5.33
CA ALA A 158 -20.75 19.47 -4.96
C ALA A 158 -22.07 19.99 -4.35
N VAL A 159 -21.99 21.01 -3.49
CA VAL A 159 -23.16 21.64 -2.84
C VAL A 159 -24.10 22.27 -3.87
N LYS A 160 -23.56 22.92 -4.92
CA LYS A 160 -24.37 23.46 -6.04
C LYS A 160 -25.19 22.39 -6.76
N HIS A 161 -24.75 21.14 -6.67
CA HIS A 161 -25.41 19.98 -7.24
C HIS A 161 -26.16 19.14 -6.19
N GLY A 162 -26.41 19.69 -4.98
CA GLY A 162 -27.28 19.11 -3.97
C GLY A 162 -26.62 18.15 -2.98
N LEU A 163 -25.28 18.08 -2.94
CA LEU A 163 -24.60 17.37 -1.86
C LEU A 163 -24.66 18.20 -0.57
N PRO A 164 -24.94 17.60 0.61
CA PRO A 164 -24.81 18.32 1.89
C PRO A 164 -23.39 18.83 2.10
N ALA A 165 -23.24 20.06 2.61
CA ALA A 165 -21.93 20.67 2.83
C ALA A 165 -21.05 19.83 3.76
N ASP A 166 -21.66 19.22 4.79
CA ASP A 166 -20.95 18.38 5.77
C ASP A 166 -20.59 16.98 5.24
N ALA A 167 -20.88 16.69 3.98
CA ALA A 167 -20.40 15.46 3.35
C ALA A 167 -18.90 15.50 3.04
N ILE A 168 -18.29 16.70 2.95
CA ILE A 168 -16.86 16.90 2.65
C ILE A 168 -16.31 17.93 3.63
N ILE A 169 -15.56 17.48 4.64
CA ILE A 169 -15.03 18.33 5.72
C ILE A 169 -13.49 18.22 5.74
N CYS A 170 -12.82 19.34 5.98
CA CYS A 170 -11.39 19.38 6.25
C CYS A 170 -11.14 19.93 7.66
N LEU A 171 -10.33 19.22 8.45
CA LEU A 171 -9.90 19.71 9.76
C LEU A 171 -8.94 20.90 9.58
N THR A 172 -9.06 21.88 10.44
CA THR A 172 -8.23 23.11 10.44
C THR A 172 -7.16 23.09 11.53
N ASN A 173 -7.41 22.34 12.61
CA ASN A 173 -6.45 22.14 13.69
C ASN A 173 -5.81 20.75 13.54
N SER A 174 -4.71 20.69 12.78
CA SER A 174 -4.01 19.43 12.53
C SER A 174 -3.01 19.13 13.63
N THR A 175 -3.32 18.12 14.47
CA THR A 175 -2.40 17.54 15.47
C THR A 175 -2.43 16.01 15.36
N VAL A 176 -1.46 15.34 15.96
CA VAL A 176 -1.41 13.87 16.03
C VAL A 176 -2.64 13.35 16.77
N GLU A 177 -2.98 13.96 17.90
CA GLU A 177 -4.10 13.59 18.78
C GLU A 177 -5.45 13.80 18.11
N GLY A 178 -5.60 14.90 17.34
CA GLY A 178 -6.79 15.16 16.52
C GLY A 178 -6.96 14.11 15.42
N THR A 179 -5.87 13.76 14.73
CA THR A 179 -5.85 12.73 13.68
C THR A 179 -6.16 11.34 14.26
N GLU A 180 -5.59 10.99 15.43
CA GLU A 180 -5.91 9.74 16.12
C GLU A 180 -7.38 9.69 16.55
N THR A 181 -7.92 10.79 17.06
CA THR A 181 -9.33 10.89 17.45
C THR A 181 -10.24 10.66 16.24
N LEU A 182 -9.91 11.24 15.07
CA LEU A 182 -10.61 10.97 13.82
C LEU A 182 -10.57 9.49 13.43
N MET A 183 -9.38 8.87 13.45
CA MET A 183 -9.20 7.47 13.07
C MET A 183 -9.93 6.50 14.03
N LYS A 184 -9.89 6.76 15.35
CA LYS A 184 -10.47 5.88 16.38
C LYS A 184 -11.96 6.15 16.65
N ASN A 185 -12.56 7.20 16.04
CA ASN A 185 -13.96 7.54 16.27
C ASN A 185 -14.89 6.38 15.91
N LYS A 186 -15.90 6.13 16.74
CA LYS A 186 -16.85 5.02 16.53
C LYS A 186 -17.59 5.10 15.19
N LYS A 187 -17.88 6.30 14.70
CA LYS A 187 -18.60 6.55 13.44
C LYS A 187 -17.68 6.59 12.21
N THR A 188 -16.36 6.59 12.38
CA THR A 188 -15.43 6.40 11.26
C THR A 188 -15.55 4.96 10.77
N ALA A 189 -15.91 4.81 9.49
CA ALA A 189 -16.16 3.51 8.87
C ALA A 189 -14.90 2.92 8.21
N VAL A 190 -14.07 3.76 7.61
CA VAL A 190 -12.85 3.34 6.91
C VAL A 190 -11.82 4.46 6.89
N ILE A 191 -10.56 4.09 6.90
CA ILE A 191 -9.43 5.04 6.89
C ILE A 191 -8.68 4.93 5.57
N LEU A 192 -8.38 6.08 4.94
CA LEU A 192 -7.45 6.22 3.83
C LEU A 192 -6.20 6.96 4.33
N ALA A 193 -5.16 6.24 4.70
CA ALA A 193 -3.94 6.81 5.26
C ALA A 193 -2.82 6.86 4.20
N THR A 194 -2.32 8.06 3.91
CA THR A 194 -1.13 8.25 3.08
C THR A 194 -0.10 9.03 3.88
N GLY A 195 1.07 8.44 4.13
CA GLY A 195 2.11 9.08 4.94
C GLY A 195 3.21 8.12 5.37
N GLY A 196 4.03 8.55 6.32
CA GLY A 196 5.15 7.75 6.84
C GLY A 196 4.70 6.50 7.61
N THR A 197 5.62 5.58 7.83
CA THR A 197 5.38 4.26 8.46
C THR A 197 4.63 4.36 9.80
N GLY A 198 4.97 5.37 10.64
CA GLY A 198 4.30 5.56 11.94
C GLY A 198 2.80 5.86 11.79
N LEU A 199 2.43 6.70 10.84
CA LEU A 199 1.03 7.04 10.56
C LEU A 199 0.26 5.81 10.04
N VAL A 200 0.86 5.08 9.12
CA VAL A 200 0.25 3.87 8.54
C VAL A 200 0.03 2.81 9.64
N ARG A 201 1.01 2.62 10.52
CA ARG A 201 0.88 1.73 11.68
C ARG A 201 -0.25 2.19 12.61
N ALA A 202 -0.36 3.50 12.91
CA ALA A 202 -1.44 4.05 13.73
C ALA A 202 -2.82 3.80 13.09
N ALA A 203 -2.94 3.94 11.76
CA ALA A 203 -4.18 3.65 11.05
C ALA A 203 -4.59 2.19 11.17
N TYR A 204 -3.69 1.24 10.97
CA TYR A 204 -3.98 -0.19 11.16
C TYR A 204 -4.26 -0.57 12.62
N SER A 205 -3.62 0.09 13.58
CA SER A 205 -3.83 -0.13 15.03
C SER A 205 -5.08 0.55 15.58
N SER A 206 -5.81 1.32 14.77
CA SER A 206 -7.02 2.05 15.20
C SER A 206 -8.23 1.15 15.47
N GLY A 207 -8.17 -0.12 15.05
CA GLY A 207 -9.31 -1.06 15.11
C GLY A 207 -10.37 -0.82 14.02
N LYS A 208 -10.05 0.00 13.01
CA LYS A 208 -10.92 0.28 11.86
C LYS A 208 -10.36 -0.33 10.57
N PRO A 209 -11.20 -0.67 9.58
CA PRO A 209 -10.72 -0.96 8.25
C PRO A 209 -9.87 0.20 7.73
N ALA A 210 -8.65 -0.08 7.29
CA ALA A 210 -7.72 0.95 6.84
C ALA A 210 -7.02 0.52 5.55
N PHE A 211 -6.85 1.49 4.66
CA PHE A 211 -5.98 1.39 3.48
C PHE A 211 -4.83 2.36 3.69
N GLY A 212 -3.71 1.82 4.18
CA GLY A 212 -2.51 2.59 4.46
C GLY A 212 -1.49 2.40 3.34
N VAL A 213 -0.82 3.49 2.97
CA VAL A 213 0.28 3.47 2.00
C VAL A 213 1.50 4.10 2.66
N GLY A 214 2.55 3.30 2.79
CA GLY A 214 3.82 3.68 3.36
C GLY A 214 4.81 4.24 2.33
N PRO A 215 6.08 4.45 2.73
CA PRO A 215 7.15 4.89 1.86
C PRO A 215 7.45 3.86 0.76
N GLY A 216 8.00 4.33 -0.37
CA GLY A 216 8.46 3.49 -1.46
C GLY A 216 9.95 3.74 -1.72
N ASN A 217 10.77 2.72 -1.71
CA ASN A 217 12.19 2.80 -2.07
C ASN A 217 12.40 2.09 -3.41
N VAL A 218 11.90 2.71 -4.48
CA VAL A 218 11.71 2.09 -5.79
C VAL A 218 13.04 1.82 -6.49
N PRO A 219 13.41 0.55 -6.75
CA PRO A 219 14.50 0.20 -7.65
C PRO A 219 14.00 0.13 -9.09
N VAL A 220 14.85 0.47 -10.05
CA VAL A 220 14.64 0.20 -11.48
C VAL A 220 15.82 -0.58 -12.04
N PHE A 221 15.55 -1.64 -12.79
CA PHE A 221 16.57 -2.44 -13.46
C PHE A 221 16.60 -2.12 -14.96
N ILE A 222 17.77 -1.73 -15.47
CA ILE A 222 18.03 -1.58 -16.91
C ILE A 222 18.72 -2.86 -17.40
N GLU A 223 17.95 -3.70 -18.06
CA GLU A 223 18.41 -4.98 -18.62
C GLU A 223 19.10 -4.73 -19.99
N ARG A 224 20.05 -5.62 -20.36
CA ARG A 224 20.93 -5.46 -21.55
C ARG A 224 20.21 -5.27 -22.88
N SER A 225 18.97 -5.71 -23.02
CA SER A 225 18.18 -5.52 -24.26
C SER A 225 17.43 -4.18 -24.28
N ALA A 226 17.48 -3.39 -23.20
CA ALA A 226 16.73 -2.15 -23.09
C ALA A 226 17.12 -1.13 -24.17
N ASP A 227 16.14 -0.32 -24.59
CA ASP A 227 16.41 0.96 -25.26
C ASP A 227 16.97 1.93 -24.21
N ILE A 228 18.29 2.08 -24.19
CA ILE A 228 19.01 2.78 -23.12
C ILE A 228 18.69 4.28 -23.11
N GLU A 229 18.56 4.89 -24.29
CA GLU A 229 18.22 6.32 -24.40
C GLU A 229 16.85 6.59 -23.78
N LYS A 230 15.86 5.79 -24.17
CA LYS A 230 14.50 5.86 -23.61
C LYS A 230 14.49 5.52 -22.11
N ALA A 231 15.19 4.47 -21.68
CA ALA A 231 15.24 4.05 -20.28
C ALA A 231 15.75 5.17 -19.36
N VAL A 232 16.85 5.83 -19.75
CA VAL A 232 17.40 6.96 -18.99
C VAL A 232 16.46 8.17 -19.02
N SER A 233 15.85 8.46 -20.17
CA SER A 233 14.85 9.53 -20.31
C SER A 233 13.65 9.31 -19.37
N ASP A 234 13.12 8.10 -19.34
CA ASP A 234 11.99 7.72 -18.46
C ASP A 234 12.35 7.85 -16.98
N ILE A 235 13.52 7.33 -16.58
CA ILE A 235 14.00 7.39 -15.19
C ILE A 235 14.21 8.84 -14.75
N LEU A 236 14.85 9.67 -15.57
CA LEU A 236 15.04 11.10 -15.26
C LEU A 236 13.72 11.87 -15.25
N THR A 237 12.79 11.54 -16.14
CA THR A 237 11.44 12.10 -16.14
C THR A 237 10.73 11.78 -14.85
N SER A 238 10.80 10.53 -14.41
CA SER A 238 10.16 10.03 -13.19
C SER A 238 10.78 10.62 -11.93
N THR A 239 12.09 10.46 -11.73
CA THR A 239 12.75 10.88 -10.48
C THR A 239 12.84 12.41 -10.32
N CYS A 240 12.80 13.17 -11.44
CA CYS A 240 12.81 14.64 -11.41
C CYS A 240 11.40 15.26 -11.41
N PHE A 241 10.36 14.47 -11.62
CA PHE A 241 8.98 14.94 -11.57
C PHE A 241 8.63 15.38 -10.14
N ASP A 242 8.20 16.62 -10.02
CA ASP A 242 7.94 17.27 -8.73
C ASP A 242 9.10 17.11 -7.72
N ASN A 243 10.34 17.11 -8.24
CA ASN A 243 11.56 16.85 -7.48
C ASN A 243 11.52 15.55 -6.66
N GLY A 244 10.94 14.48 -7.20
CA GLY A 244 10.96 13.16 -6.59
C GLY A 244 9.99 12.97 -5.42
N THR A 245 8.98 13.82 -5.25
CA THR A 245 8.04 13.74 -4.12
C THR A 245 6.99 12.63 -4.24
N ILE A 246 6.90 11.93 -5.37
CA ILE A 246 6.01 10.78 -5.50
C ILE A 246 6.72 9.53 -4.95
N CYS A 247 6.04 8.79 -4.07
CA CYS A 247 6.58 7.57 -3.44
C CYS A 247 6.92 6.45 -4.45
N ALA A 248 6.41 6.53 -5.67
CA ALA A 248 6.75 5.64 -6.78
C ALA A 248 7.95 6.11 -7.63
N SER A 249 8.62 7.23 -7.26
CA SER A 249 9.84 7.70 -7.94
C SER A 249 10.98 6.72 -7.73
N GLU A 250 11.77 6.51 -8.77
CA GLU A 250 12.99 5.72 -8.68
C GLU A 250 13.95 6.33 -7.65
N GLN A 251 14.48 5.48 -6.79
CA GLN A 251 15.46 5.84 -5.78
C GLN A 251 16.83 5.21 -6.08
N SER A 252 16.82 4.13 -6.84
CA SER A 252 18.01 3.37 -7.20
C SER A 252 17.90 2.85 -8.62
N VAL A 253 19.00 2.92 -9.36
CA VAL A 253 19.15 2.34 -10.70
C VAL A 253 20.10 1.16 -10.59
N VAL A 254 19.65 -0.02 -10.96
CA VAL A 254 20.46 -1.23 -11.12
C VAL A 254 20.64 -1.44 -12.62
N VAL A 255 21.88 -1.64 -13.07
CA VAL A 255 22.19 -1.72 -14.49
C VAL A 255 22.89 -3.04 -14.80
N ASP A 256 22.46 -3.68 -15.88
CA ASP A 256 23.14 -4.89 -16.37
C ASP A 256 24.56 -4.54 -16.84
N ALA A 257 25.53 -5.31 -16.36
CA ALA A 257 26.95 -5.03 -16.53
C ALA A 257 27.39 -4.74 -17.98
N PRO A 258 26.92 -5.46 -19.02
CA PRO A 258 27.32 -5.19 -20.40
C PRO A 258 26.97 -3.80 -20.91
N VAL A 259 25.91 -3.17 -20.36
CA VAL A 259 25.42 -1.86 -20.84
C VAL A 259 25.73 -0.72 -19.85
N ALA A 260 26.40 -1.00 -18.73
CA ALA A 260 26.61 -0.02 -17.67
C ALA A 260 27.36 1.25 -18.11
N ALA A 261 28.36 1.13 -18.97
CA ALA A 261 29.10 2.27 -19.53
C ALA A 261 28.20 3.16 -20.38
N GLN A 262 27.41 2.56 -21.28
CA GLN A 262 26.49 3.26 -22.15
C GLN A 262 25.38 3.96 -21.35
N VAL A 263 24.83 3.33 -20.32
CA VAL A 263 23.83 3.92 -19.42
C VAL A 263 24.40 5.14 -18.70
N ARG A 264 25.65 5.07 -18.20
CA ARG A 264 26.32 6.22 -17.56
C ARG A 264 26.44 7.41 -18.52
N ASP A 265 26.85 7.13 -19.76
CA ASP A 265 27.03 8.18 -20.74
C ASP A 265 25.69 8.82 -21.12
N GLN A 266 24.62 8.02 -21.24
CA GLN A 266 23.27 8.54 -21.47
C GLN A 266 22.77 9.38 -20.29
N PHE A 267 22.99 8.98 -19.04
CA PHE A 267 22.66 9.84 -17.90
C PHE A 267 23.36 11.19 -17.97
N LYS A 268 24.68 11.22 -18.26
CA LYS A 268 25.43 12.48 -18.43
C LYS A 268 24.87 13.36 -19.53
N LEU A 269 24.54 12.77 -20.70
CA LEU A 269 23.97 13.50 -21.83
C LEU A 269 22.61 14.11 -21.51
N GLN A 270 21.81 13.44 -20.68
CA GLN A 270 20.44 13.85 -20.35
C GLN A 270 20.33 14.66 -19.05
N GLY A 271 21.45 15.10 -18.47
CA GLY A 271 21.50 15.97 -17.30
C GLY A 271 21.64 15.26 -15.95
N GLY A 272 22.02 14.00 -15.94
CA GLY A 272 22.47 13.31 -14.74
C GLY A 272 23.92 13.63 -14.45
N HIS A 273 24.26 13.91 -13.20
CA HIS A 273 25.63 14.18 -12.75
C HIS A 273 26.11 13.09 -11.80
N PHE A 274 27.12 12.32 -12.22
CA PHE A 274 27.78 11.33 -11.37
C PHE A 274 28.78 12.00 -10.44
N LEU A 275 28.54 11.86 -9.16
CA LEU A 275 29.40 12.36 -8.11
C LEU A 275 30.66 11.50 -7.97
N ASN A 276 31.81 12.15 -7.75
CA ASN A 276 33.00 11.42 -7.26
C ASN A 276 32.81 11.01 -5.80
N GLN A 277 33.71 10.20 -5.25
CA GLN A 277 33.57 9.67 -3.88
C GLN A 277 33.45 10.78 -2.82
N HIS A 278 34.26 11.83 -2.91
CA HIS A 278 34.24 12.92 -1.96
C HIS A 278 32.91 13.70 -2.02
N GLU A 279 32.40 13.96 -3.21
CA GLU A 279 31.10 14.62 -3.43
C GLU A 279 29.96 13.72 -2.94
N ALA A 280 30.00 12.41 -3.25
CA ALA A 280 29.01 11.44 -2.79
C ALA A 280 28.96 11.36 -1.27
N ASP A 281 30.10 11.40 -0.59
CA ASP A 281 30.19 11.41 0.87
C ASP A 281 29.66 12.72 1.47
N ALA A 282 29.91 13.86 0.81
CA ALA A 282 29.37 15.14 1.22
C ALA A 282 27.84 15.18 1.10
N VAL A 283 27.30 14.72 -0.01
CA VAL A 283 25.84 14.62 -0.21
C VAL A 283 25.23 13.60 0.76
N ALA A 284 25.86 12.46 1.02
CA ALA A 284 25.37 11.46 1.97
C ALA A 284 25.13 12.02 3.38
N LYS A 285 25.95 13.00 3.81
CA LYS A 285 25.80 13.67 5.11
C LYS A 285 24.55 14.55 5.19
N VAL A 286 24.07 15.06 4.06
CA VAL A 286 22.84 15.87 4.00
C VAL A 286 21.60 15.05 3.63
N LEU A 287 21.76 13.85 3.07
CA LEU A 287 20.63 12.93 2.83
C LEU A 287 20.01 12.45 4.14
N LEU A 288 20.81 12.21 5.16
CA LEU A 288 20.39 11.64 6.43
C LEU A 288 20.57 12.62 7.59
N THR A 289 19.69 12.52 8.57
CA THR A 289 19.88 13.11 9.90
C THR A 289 20.98 12.36 10.67
N PRO A 290 21.50 12.90 11.80
CA PRO A 290 22.38 12.16 12.70
C PRO A 290 21.81 10.82 13.21
N HIS A 291 20.48 10.69 13.26
CA HIS A 291 19.79 9.46 13.63
C HIS A 291 19.61 8.47 12.47
N ARG A 292 20.24 8.72 11.32
CA ARG A 292 20.17 7.91 10.09
C ARG A 292 18.75 7.76 9.52
N THR A 293 17.90 8.77 9.74
CA THR A 293 16.60 8.93 9.08
C THR A 293 16.70 9.95 7.96
N LEU A 294 15.76 9.89 6.99
CA LEU A 294 15.71 10.86 5.90
C LEU A 294 15.68 12.30 6.44
N ASN A 295 16.55 13.15 5.89
CA ASN A 295 16.54 14.56 6.20
C ASN A 295 15.40 15.28 5.46
N ALA A 296 14.42 15.75 6.21
CA ALA A 296 13.27 16.46 5.63
C ALA A 296 13.66 17.72 4.82
N ALA A 297 14.83 18.31 5.07
CA ALA A 297 15.29 19.51 4.37
C ALA A 297 15.56 19.29 2.87
N ILE A 298 15.81 18.03 2.44
CA ILE A 298 16.08 17.72 1.03
C ILE A 298 14.84 17.24 0.26
N VAL A 299 13.77 16.90 0.97
CA VAL A 299 12.55 16.37 0.35
C VAL A 299 11.96 17.39 -0.62
N GLY A 300 11.73 16.95 -1.85
CA GLY A 300 11.16 17.80 -2.91
C GLY A 300 12.06 18.97 -3.35
N LYS A 301 13.34 18.95 -3.01
CA LYS A 301 14.32 19.98 -3.43
C LYS A 301 15.03 19.56 -4.71
N SER A 302 15.50 20.56 -5.47
CA SER A 302 16.24 20.31 -6.71
C SER A 302 17.63 19.73 -6.45
N ALA A 303 18.23 19.09 -7.47
CA ALA A 303 19.61 18.61 -7.42
C ALA A 303 20.60 19.74 -7.05
N LYS A 304 20.39 20.94 -7.60
CA LYS A 304 21.22 22.13 -7.30
C LYS A 304 21.13 22.51 -5.82
N PHE A 305 19.93 22.55 -5.25
CA PHE A 305 19.74 22.85 -3.82
C PHE A 305 20.48 21.86 -2.92
N ILE A 306 20.40 20.56 -3.27
CA ILE A 306 21.05 19.49 -2.50
C ILE A 306 22.57 19.60 -2.61
N ALA A 307 23.09 19.90 -3.79
CA ALA A 307 24.52 20.13 -4.02
C ALA A 307 25.03 21.34 -3.21
N ASP A 308 24.31 22.47 -3.24
CA ASP A 308 24.65 23.66 -2.48
C ASP A 308 24.63 23.39 -0.96
N LEU A 309 23.64 22.64 -0.47
CA LEU A 309 23.55 22.24 0.93
C LEU A 309 24.72 21.34 1.34
N ALA A 310 25.21 20.49 0.43
CA ALA A 310 26.37 19.63 0.65
C ALA A 310 27.72 20.35 0.45
N GLY A 311 27.71 21.60 -0.02
CA GLY A 311 28.91 22.39 -0.28
C GLY A 311 29.70 21.92 -1.51
N ILE A 312 29.04 21.33 -2.50
CA ILE A 312 29.64 20.86 -3.76
C ILE A 312 29.17 21.70 -4.95
N SER A 313 30.01 21.83 -5.96
CA SER A 313 29.68 22.49 -7.23
C SER A 313 29.29 21.44 -8.28
N ILE A 314 28.19 21.68 -8.97
CA ILE A 314 27.72 20.82 -10.06
C ILE A 314 27.52 21.63 -11.34
N PRO A 315 27.57 21.01 -12.53
CA PRO A 315 27.31 21.70 -13.79
C PRO A 315 25.91 22.32 -13.83
N ASP A 316 25.80 23.46 -14.52
CA ASP A 316 24.49 24.07 -14.79
C ASP A 316 23.62 23.11 -15.63
N GLY A 317 22.32 23.12 -15.35
CA GLY A 317 21.38 22.21 -16.01
C GLY A 317 21.36 20.78 -15.44
N THR A 318 22.11 20.48 -14.37
CA THR A 318 22.02 19.18 -13.69
C THR A 318 20.61 18.95 -13.15
N ARG A 319 20.00 17.87 -13.63
CA ARG A 319 18.64 17.45 -13.25
C ARG A 319 18.63 16.49 -12.05
N CYS A 320 19.63 15.61 -11.99
CA CYS A 320 19.69 14.52 -11.01
C CYS A 320 21.14 14.25 -10.58
N LEU A 321 21.35 13.96 -9.30
CA LEU A 321 22.64 13.52 -8.75
C LEU A 321 22.65 11.99 -8.70
N LEU A 322 23.76 11.38 -9.15
CA LEU A 322 23.95 9.93 -9.10
C LEU A 322 25.24 9.61 -8.33
N ALA A 323 25.18 8.56 -7.50
CA ALA A 323 26.36 8.04 -6.83
C ALA A 323 26.46 6.53 -6.97
N ASP A 324 27.67 6.05 -7.22
CA ASP A 324 27.95 4.61 -7.15
C ASP A 324 27.70 4.12 -5.72
N CYS A 325 26.96 3.02 -5.58
CA CYS A 325 26.60 2.46 -4.29
C CYS A 325 27.05 1.00 -4.21
N GLY A 326 27.90 0.69 -3.24
CA GLY A 326 28.50 -0.63 -3.10
C GLY A 326 27.58 -1.69 -2.46
N GLY A 327 26.51 -1.24 -1.77
CA GLY A 327 25.59 -2.13 -1.05
C GLY A 327 24.30 -1.46 -0.64
N VAL A 328 23.47 -2.21 0.08
CA VAL A 328 22.16 -1.75 0.58
C VAL A 328 22.15 -1.85 2.10
N GLY A 329 21.55 -0.89 2.77
CA GLY A 329 21.39 -0.90 4.23
C GLY A 329 21.88 0.36 4.90
N ARG A 330 21.93 0.35 6.23
CA ARG A 330 22.23 1.54 7.06
C ARG A 330 23.62 2.14 6.79
N ASP A 331 24.57 1.33 6.34
CA ASP A 331 25.92 1.79 6.04
C ASP A 331 26.06 2.38 4.63
N TYR A 332 24.99 2.31 3.84
CA TYR A 332 24.91 2.81 2.48
C TYR A 332 23.80 3.89 2.36
N PRO A 333 24.07 5.14 2.76
CA PRO A 333 23.08 6.23 2.81
C PRO A 333 22.32 6.45 1.50
N TRP A 334 22.94 6.16 0.37
CA TRP A 334 22.34 6.31 -0.95
C TRP A 334 21.25 5.28 -1.26
N SER A 335 21.20 4.17 -0.51
CA SER A 335 20.25 3.06 -0.76
C SER A 335 18.86 3.27 -0.15
N ILE A 336 18.62 4.38 0.57
CA ILE A 336 17.31 4.70 1.17
C ILE A 336 16.38 5.41 0.20
N GLU A 337 15.09 5.54 0.57
CA GLU A 337 14.16 6.49 -0.06
C GLU A 337 14.59 7.94 0.26
N LYS A 338 14.75 8.76 -0.78
CA LYS A 338 15.30 10.11 -0.65
C LYS A 338 14.30 11.22 -0.99
N LEU A 339 13.24 10.88 -1.74
CA LEU A 339 12.18 11.80 -2.19
C LEU A 339 12.74 13.10 -2.80
N SER A 340 13.77 12.96 -3.62
CA SER A 340 14.53 14.04 -4.25
C SER A 340 15.21 13.54 -5.51
N PRO A 341 15.68 14.43 -6.44
CA PRO A 341 16.37 14.02 -7.65
C PRO A 341 17.80 13.48 -7.38
N THR A 342 17.86 12.36 -6.66
CA THR A 342 19.10 11.68 -6.28
C THR A 342 18.94 10.17 -6.43
N LEU A 343 19.87 9.52 -7.11
CA LEU A 343 19.81 8.10 -7.42
C LEU A 343 21.06 7.36 -6.93
N ALA A 344 20.86 6.22 -6.28
CA ALA A 344 21.93 5.25 -6.12
C ALA A 344 22.13 4.47 -7.43
N PHE A 345 23.37 4.23 -7.81
CA PHE A 345 23.72 3.49 -9.02
C PHE A 345 24.42 2.20 -8.66
N PHE A 346 23.89 1.08 -9.17
CA PHE A 346 24.41 -0.27 -8.97
C PHE A 346 24.66 -0.94 -10.31
N VAL A 347 25.60 -1.88 -10.33
CA VAL A 347 25.86 -2.75 -11.48
C VAL A 347 25.66 -4.21 -11.04
N ALA A 348 24.93 -4.98 -11.84
CA ALA A 348 24.69 -6.40 -11.63
C ALA A 348 24.80 -7.13 -12.98
N ASP A 349 25.16 -8.42 -12.99
CA ASP A 349 25.29 -9.17 -14.24
C ASP A 349 24.11 -10.13 -14.41
N GLY A 350 23.26 -9.82 -15.38
CA GLY A 350 22.09 -10.60 -15.73
C GLY A 350 20.86 -10.33 -14.88
N VAL A 351 19.72 -10.87 -15.35
CA VAL A 351 18.38 -10.60 -14.77
C VAL A 351 18.29 -11.07 -13.33
N GLU A 352 18.87 -12.22 -12.98
CA GLU A 352 18.81 -12.77 -11.63
C GLU A 352 19.57 -11.90 -10.62
N ALA A 353 20.82 -11.50 -10.95
CA ALA A 353 21.59 -10.63 -10.08
C ALA A 353 20.97 -9.23 -9.97
N GLY A 354 20.41 -8.70 -11.07
CA GLY A 354 19.67 -7.45 -11.09
C GLY A 354 18.41 -7.51 -10.20
N ALA A 355 17.65 -8.58 -10.31
CA ALA A 355 16.47 -8.81 -9.49
C ALA A 355 16.84 -8.95 -7.99
N ASN A 356 17.88 -9.70 -7.66
CA ASN A 356 18.34 -9.84 -6.28
C ASN A 356 18.72 -8.48 -5.66
N ARG A 357 19.45 -7.64 -6.41
CA ARG A 357 19.79 -6.28 -5.95
C ARG A 357 18.53 -5.43 -5.74
N CYS A 358 17.57 -5.49 -6.64
CA CYS A 358 16.30 -4.79 -6.49
C CYS A 358 15.50 -5.29 -5.27
N GLN A 359 15.51 -6.60 -5.00
CA GLN A 359 14.90 -7.16 -3.79
C GLN A 359 15.56 -6.64 -2.51
N GLU A 360 16.89 -6.60 -2.44
CA GLU A 360 17.60 -6.05 -1.28
C GLU A 360 17.18 -4.60 -1.01
N ILE A 361 17.05 -3.77 -2.05
CA ILE A 361 16.61 -2.39 -1.94
C ILE A 361 15.19 -2.31 -1.38
N LEU A 362 14.26 -3.12 -1.93
CA LEU A 362 12.88 -3.18 -1.45
C LEU A 362 12.78 -3.70 -0.01
N GLN A 363 13.58 -4.70 0.37
CA GLN A 363 13.61 -5.26 1.73
C GLN A 363 14.13 -4.25 2.76
N PHE A 364 15.05 -3.40 2.37
CA PHE A 364 15.55 -2.33 3.23
C PHE A 364 14.52 -1.20 3.43
N GLY A 365 13.68 -0.95 2.43
CA GLY A 365 12.57 0.00 2.49
C GLY A 365 11.68 -0.13 1.26
N GLY A 366 10.39 0.10 1.38
CA GLY A 366 9.46 0.10 0.24
C GLY A 366 8.86 -1.25 -0.15
N MET A 367 8.92 -2.24 0.71
CA MET A 367 8.29 -3.55 0.48
C MET A 367 6.83 -3.42 0.02
N GLY A 368 6.52 -4.12 -1.06
CA GLY A 368 5.18 -4.17 -1.65
C GLY A 368 4.82 -2.96 -2.51
N HIS A 369 5.65 -1.90 -2.57
CA HIS A 369 5.26 -0.68 -3.25
C HIS A 369 5.37 -0.80 -4.78
N THR A 370 6.52 -0.56 -5.36
CA THR A 370 6.73 -0.49 -6.81
C THR A 370 8.17 -0.89 -7.16
N ALA A 371 8.36 -1.53 -8.31
CA ALA A 371 9.65 -1.75 -8.94
C ALA A 371 9.57 -1.41 -10.43
N GLY A 372 10.66 -1.01 -11.04
CA GLY A 372 10.75 -0.72 -12.47
C GLY A 372 11.69 -1.67 -13.21
N MET A 373 11.47 -1.84 -14.51
CA MET A 373 12.41 -2.51 -15.40
C MET A 373 12.32 -1.93 -16.80
N HIS A 374 13.46 -1.74 -17.44
CA HIS A 374 13.55 -1.45 -18.87
C HIS A 374 14.18 -2.63 -19.58
N THR A 375 13.47 -3.18 -20.57
CA THR A 375 13.87 -4.35 -21.34
C THR A 375 13.05 -4.47 -22.62
N GLN A 376 13.60 -5.09 -23.67
CA GLN A 376 12.83 -5.53 -24.83
C GLN A 376 12.49 -7.02 -24.76
N ASP A 377 13.03 -7.73 -23.77
CA ASP A 377 12.72 -9.14 -23.54
C ASP A 377 11.54 -9.29 -22.57
N ARG A 378 10.38 -9.65 -23.14
CA ARG A 378 9.16 -9.91 -22.36
C ARG A 378 9.35 -11.02 -21.32
N GLN A 379 10.17 -12.04 -21.64
CA GLN A 379 10.40 -13.16 -20.71
C GLN A 379 11.23 -12.69 -19.52
N ALA A 380 12.27 -11.89 -19.76
CA ALA A 380 13.07 -11.25 -18.70
C ALA A 380 12.16 -10.39 -17.78
N ALA A 381 11.24 -9.63 -18.35
CA ALA A 381 10.28 -8.85 -17.56
C ALA A 381 9.39 -9.73 -16.66
N ILE A 382 8.92 -10.88 -17.15
CA ILE A 382 8.10 -11.82 -16.37
C ILE A 382 8.93 -12.47 -15.26
N VAL A 383 10.15 -12.91 -15.55
CA VAL A 383 11.07 -13.50 -14.56
C VAL A 383 11.40 -12.50 -13.46
N TYR A 384 11.76 -11.27 -13.83
CA TYR A 384 11.98 -10.18 -12.89
C TYR A 384 10.74 -9.93 -12.03
N GLY A 385 9.58 -9.76 -12.67
CA GLY A 385 8.31 -9.48 -11.98
C GLY A 385 7.92 -10.57 -10.98
N ALA A 386 8.15 -11.84 -11.32
CA ALA A 386 7.85 -12.96 -10.42
C ALA A 386 8.72 -12.97 -9.15
N GLN A 387 9.91 -12.36 -9.20
CA GLN A 387 10.83 -12.28 -8.06
C GLN A 387 10.60 -11.04 -7.19
N MET A 388 10.01 -9.96 -7.74
CA MET A 388 9.88 -8.69 -7.01
C MET A 388 8.79 -8.74 -5.93
N PRO A 389 9.13 -8.43 -4.66
CA PRO A 389 8.15 -8.25 -3.60
C PRO A 389 7.50 -6.86 -3.70
N ALA A 390 6.88 -6.57 -4.82
CA ALA A 390 6.22 -5.31 -5.14
C ALA A 390 4.89 -5.58 -5.83
N ALA A 391 3.88 -4.76 -5.54
CA ALA A 391 2.55 -4.92 -6.12
C ALA A 391 2.47 -4.40 -7.57
N ARG A 392 3.37 -3.52 -7.96
CA ARG A 392 3.44 -2.90 -9.29
C ARG A 392 4.85 -3.03 -9.85
N ILE A 393 4.97 -3.69 -10.98
CA ILE A 393 6.20 -3.79 -11.75
C ILE A 393 5.99 -3.02 -13.06
N ILE A 394 6.67 -1.90 -13.21
CA ILE A 394 6.49 -0.98 -14.32
C ILE A 394 7.56 -1.26 -15.38
N ILE A 395 7.12 -1.57 -16.59
CA ILE A 395 8.01 -1.94 -17.67
C ILE A 395 8.04 -0.82 -18.72
N ASN A 396 9.25 -0.35 -19.07
CA ASN A 396 9.52 0.62 -20.15
C ASN A 396 8.73 1.93 -20.01
N SER A 397 8.53 2.41 -18.80
CA SER A 397 7.80 3.64 -18.48
C SER A 397 8.36 4.28 -17.20
N PRO A 398 8.24 5.60 -17.04
CA PRO A 398 8.52 6.28 -15.77
C PRO A 398 7.72 5.65 -14.64
N THR A 399 8.38 5.17 -13.57
CA THR A 399 7.66 4.45 -12.50
C THR A 399 6.64 5.31 -11.78
N THR A 400 6.88 6.62 -11.63
CA THR A 400 5.90 7.56 -11.06
C THR A 400 4.59 7.58 -11.83
N HIS A 401 4.67 7.65 -13.16
CA HIS A 401 3.51 7.75 -14.05
C HIS A 401 2.85 6.37 -14.23
N GLY A 402 3.66 5.33 -14.40
CA GLY A 402 3.15 3.98 -14.59
C GLY A 402 2.42 3.43 -13.38
N ALA A 403 2.98 3.62 -12.17
CA ALA A 403 2.40 3.09 -10.94
C ALA A 403 1.04 3.69 -10.59
N ILE A 404 0.83 4.97 -10.88
CA ILE A 404 -0.45 5.64 -10.61
C ILE A 404 -1.50 5.41 -11.72
N GLY A 405 -1.14 4.71 -12.82
CA GLY A 405 -2.06 4.48 -13.94
C GLY A 405 -2.13 5.63 -14.94
N PHE A 406 -1.12 6.53 -14.98
CA PHE A 406 -1.06 7.62 -15.97
C PHE A 406 -0.56 7.13 -17.35
N SER A 407 0.45 6.26 -17.35
CA SER A 407 1.08 5.73 -18.57
C SER A 407 0.92 4.22 -18.75
N THR A 408 0.07 3.60 -17.95
CA THR A 408 -0.27 2.18 -18.00
C THR A 408 -1.77 2.00 -17.83
N ASP A 409 -2.28 0.79 -18.09
CA ASP A 409 -3.68 0.44 -17.88
C ASP A 409 -4.02 0.09 -16.42
N LEU A 410 -3.13 0.35 -15.47
CA LEU A 410 -3.45 0.24 -14.06
C LEU A 410 -4.54 1.25 -13.69
N ALA A 411 -5.42 0.88 -12.75
CA ALA A 411 -6.45 1.79 -12.28
C ALA A 411 -5.83 3.09 -11.73
N PRO A 412 -6.25 4.28 -12.19
CA PRO A 412 -5.67 5.54 -11.77
C PRO A 412 -5.90 5.80 -10.29
N SER A 413 -4.82 6.09 -9.55
CA SER A 413 -4.88 6.26 -8.11
C SER A 413 -3.73 7.12 -7.57
N MET A 414 -4.03 7.91 -6.53
CA MET A 414 -3.03 8.60 -5.70
C MET A 414 -2.81 7.88 -4.35
N THR A 415 -3.29 6.64 -4.21
CA THR A 415 -3.13 5.81 -3.01
C THR A 415 -2.86 4.37 -3.44
N LEU A 416 -1.63 3.91 -3.25
CA LEU A 416 -1.10 2.68 -3.84
C LEU A 416 -0.96 1.60 -2.77
N GLY A 417 -1.81 0.58 -2.77
CA GLY A 417 -1.72 -0.54 -1.82
C GLY A 417 -0.41 -1.33 -1.98
N CYS A 418 0.21 -1.71 -0.88
CA CYS A 418 1.51 -2.41 -0.88
C CYS A 418 1.38 -3.92 -0.58
N GLY A 419 0.17 -4.45 -0.52
CA GLY A 419 -0.08 -5.87 -0.25
C GLY A 419 0.45 -6.33 1.11
N SER A 420 0.43 -7.62 1.34
CA SER A 420 0.93 -8.22 2.58
C SER A 420 2.43 -7.98 2.78
N TRP A 421 3.23 -7.85 1.71
CA TRP A 421 4.65 -7.48 1.81
C TRP A 421 4.87 -6.14 2.52
N GLY A 422 4.00 -5.15 2.26
CA GLY A 422 4.04 -3.84 2.90
C GLY A 422 3.16 -3.72 4.14
N GLY A 423 2.63 -4.85 4.66
CA GLY A 423 1.71 -4.86 5.80
C GLY A 423 0.36 -4.23 5.49
N ASN A 424 -0.08 -4.26 4.22
CA ASN A 424 -1.35 -3.67 3.77
C ASN A 424 -2.40 -4.76 3.48
N VAL A 425 -3.67 -4.37 3.55
CA VAL A 425 -4.81 -5.26 3.30
C VAL A 425 -5.10 -5.49 1.82
N THR A 426 -4.48 -4.73 0.92
CA THR A 426 -4.61 -4.89 -0.54
C THR A 426 -3.32 -4.51 -1.25
N SER A 427 -3.08 -5.13 -2.40
CA SER A 427 -2.03 -4.78 -3.36
C SER A 427 -2.52 -3.85 -4.47
N ASP A 428 -3.81 -3.53 -4.52
CA ASP A 428 -4.41 -2.77 -5.59
C ASP A 428 -4.10 -1.27 -5.51
N ASN A 429 -4.22 -0.61 -6.63
CA ASN A 429 -4.45 0.83 -6.66
C ASN A 429 -5.82 1.11 -6.05
N ILE A 430 -5.86 1.90 -4.98
CA ILE A 430 -7.11 2.17 -4.26
C ILE A 430 -8.10 2.89 -5.20
N SER A 431 -9.36 2.49 -5.12
CA SER A 431 -10.43 2.91 -6.03
C SER A 431 -11.76 2.98 -5.30
N PRO A 432 -12.85 3.43 -5.94
CA PRO A 432 -14.19 3.39 -5.34
C PRO A 432 -14.63 2.00 -4.84
N HIS A 433 -14.15 0.92 -5.46
CA HIS A 433 -14.45 -0.45 -5.00
C HIS A 433 -14.04 -0.71 -3.55
N HIS A 434 -12.93 -0.15 -3.11
CA HIS A 434 -12.41 -0.31 -1.74
C HIS A 434 -13.26 0.43 -0.69
N LEU A 435 -14.11 1.34 -1.13
CA LEU A 435 -14.96 2.17 -0.27
C LEU A 435 -16.44 1.74 -0.31
N MET A 436 -16.73 0.56 -0.86
CA MET A 436 -18.06 -0.05 -0.87
C MET A 436 -18.02 -1.41 -0.19
N ASP A 437 -19.12 -1.79 0.44
CA ASP A 437 -19.41 -3.16 0.81
C ASP A 437 -20.34 -3.77 -0.25
N ILE A 438 -20.07 -5.01 -0.64
CA ILE A 438 -20.88 -5.73 -1.60
C ILE A 438 -21.76 -6.74 -0.86
N LYS A 439 -23.08 -6.52 -0.90
CA LYS A 439 -24.07 -7.47 -0.42
C LYS A 439 -24.37 -8.45 -1.52
N ARG A 440 -24.42 -9.74 -1.20
CA ARG A 440 -24.71 -10.81 -2.13
C ARG A 440 -26.04 -11.44 -1.79
N VAL A 441 -27.00 -11.35 -2.73
CA VAL A 441 -28.23 -12.14 -2.70
C VAL A 441 -27.93 -13.42 -3.49
N ALA A 442 -27.81 -14.54 -2.78
CA ALA A 442 -27.44 -15.82 -3.35
C ALA A 442 -28.67 -16.74 -3.42
N PHE A 443 -28.93 -17.26 -4.61
CA PHE A 443 -30.03 -18.21 -4.86
C PHE A 443 -29.49 -19.64 -4.79
N GLU A 444 -30.29 -20.55 -4.25
CA GLU A 444 -29.92 -21.95 -4.16
C GLU A 444 -29.68 -22.57 -5.55
N THR A 445 -28.50 -23.15 -5.76
CA THR A 445 -28.11 -23.85 -6.99
C THR A 445 -27.97 -25.36 -6.78
N LYS A 446 -27.83 -25.78 -5.52
CA LYS A 446 -27.68 -27.20 -5.14
C LYS A 446 -28.58 -27.48 -3.93
N PRO A 447 -29.81 -28.04 -4.14
CA PRO A 447 -30.70 -28.35 -3.03
C PRO A 447 -30.05 -29.26 -1.98
N VAL A 448 -29.96 -28.79 -0.75
CA VAL A 448 -29.42 -29.57 0.38
C VAL A 448 -30.45 -30.60 0.85
N ASN A 449 -31.71 -30.18 0.96
CA ASN A 449 -32.80 -31.04 1.33
C ASN A 449 -33.58 -31.44 0.07
N ARG A 450 -33.40 -32.67 -0.41
CA ARG A 450 -34.31 -33.26 -1.37
C ARG A 450 -35.57 -33.60 -0.60
N VAL A 451 -36.60 -32.77 -0.68
CA VAL A 451 -37.94 -33.17 -0.24
C VAL A 451 -38.30 -34.38 -1.08
N ALA A 452 -38.40 -35.55 -0.46
CA ALA A 452 -38.97 -36.70 -1.10
C ALA A 452 -40.42 -36.30 -1.43
N VAL A 453 -40.69 -35.96 -2.68
CA VAL A 453 -42.04 -35.74 -3.17
C VAL A 453 -42.76 -37.10 -2.95
N GLY A 454 -43.57 -37.16 -1.89
CA GLY A 454 -44.39 -38.29 -1.58
C GLY A 454 -45.21 -38.60 -2.83
N ARG A 455 -45.10 -39.83 -3.35
CA ARG A 455 -45.95 -40.35 -4.40
C ARG A 455 -47.41 -40.28 -3.92
N GLY A 456 -48.06 -39.15 -4.22
CA GLY A 456 -49.52 -39.11 -4.25
C GLY A 456 -49.98 -39.98 -5.42
N GLN A 457 -50.74 -41.00 -5.12
CA GLN A 457 -51.41 -41.86 -6.08
C GLN A 457 -52.27 -41.01 -7.02
N THR A 458 -51.93 -40.99 -8.30
CA THR A 458 -52.93 -40.80 -9.37
C THR A 458 -52.71 -41.90 -10.38
N ALA A 459 -53.81 -42.69 -10.55
CA ALA A 459 -53.90 -43.79 -11.48
C ALA A 459 -53.87 -43.31 -12.95
N GLY A 460 -53.26 -44.12 -13.81
CA GLY A 460 -53.57 -44.23 -15.22
C GLY A 460 -52.66 -43.45 -16.19
N GLY A 461 -51.73 -44.14 -16.83
CA GLY A 461 -51.02 -43.68 -18.03
C GLY A 461 -49.63 -44.32 -18.12
N ASP A 462 -49.52 -45.27 -19.06
CA ASP A 462 -48.34 -46.06 -19.38
C ASP A 462 -47.09 -45.18 -19.68
N PRO A 463 -45.99 -45.30 -18.95
CA PRO A 463 -44.78 -44.63 -19.34
C PRO A 463 -43.79 -45.67 -19.90
N THR A 464 -43.33 -45.45 -21.09
CA THR A 464 -42.13 -46.06 -21.65
C THR A 464 -40.98 -46.01 -20.63
N GLU A 465 -40.58 -47.17 -20.13
CA GLU A 465 -39.49 -47.41 -19.23
C GLU A 465 -38.17 -46.84 -19.79
N SER A 466 -37.72 -45.72 -19.30
CA SER A 466 -36.31 -45.39 -19.38
C SER A 466 -35.56 -46.21 -18.32
N LYS A 467 -34.95 -47.32 -18.75
CA LYS A 467 -34.12 -48.19 -17.91
C LYS A 467 -32.99 -47.37 -17.30
N ARG A 468 -33.07 -47.11 -16.00
CA ARG A 468 -31.85 -46.65 -15.25
C ARG A 468 -30.83 -47.77 -15.34
N PRO A 469 -29.56 -47.48 -15.71
CA PRO A 469 -28.52 -48.50 -15.74
C PRO A 469 -28.39 -49.13 -14.35
N ARG A 470 -28.35 -50.43 -14.27
CA ARG A 470 -28.14 -51.18 -13.03
C ARG A 470 -26.72 -50.94 -12.57
N ARG A 471 -26.47 -51.11 -11.27
CA ARG A 471 -25.13 -50.94 -10.67
C ARG A 471 -24.07 -51.80 -11.37
N GLU A 472 -24.50 -52.97 -11.89
CA GLU A 472 -23.67 -53.89 -12.68
C GLU A 472 -23.31 -53.31 -14.05
N ASP A 473 -24.22 -52.58 -14.72
CA ASP A 473 -23.97 -51.91 -16.01
C ASP A 473 -22.98 -50.74 -15.84
N ILE A 474 -23.07 -50.01 -14.72
CA ILE A 474 -22.12 -48.92 -14.38
C ILE A 474 -20.75 -49.53 -14.07
N ALA A 475 -20.68 -50.64 -13.32
CA ALA A 475 -19.44 -51.34 -13.01
C ALA A 475 -18.75 -51.83 -14.30
N ALA A 476 -19.51 -52.40 -15.22
CA ALA A 476 -18.97 -52.89 -16.50
C ALA A 476 -18.41 -51.73 -17.38
N ILE A 477 -19.06 -50.55 -17.37
CA ILE A 477 -18.58 -49.35 -18.08
C ILE A 477 -17.29 -48.83 -17.44
N VAL A 478 -17.21 -48.80 -16.12
CA VAL A 478 -16.02 -48.38 -15.39
C VAL A 478 -14.86 -49.33 -15.62
N ASP A 479 -15.09 -50.65 -15.56
CA ASP A 479 -14.05 -51.66 -15.80
C ASP A 479 -13.56 -51.62 -17.26
N SER A 480 -14.45 -51.41 -18.22
CA SER A 480 -14.07 -51.22 -19.63
C SER A 480 -13.23 -49.97 -19.83
N PHE A 481 -13.58 -48.86 -19.17
CA PHE A 481 -12.81 -47.61 -19.26
C PHE A 481 -11.41 -47.75 -18.61
N LEU A 482 -11.34 -48.39 -17.43
CA LEU A 482 -10.09 -48.64 -16.75
C LEU A 482 -9.18 -49.58 -17.54
N THR A 483 -9.74 -50.65 -18.12
CA THR A 483 -8.97 -51.59 -18.95
C THR A 483 -8.39 -50.89 -20.18
N LYS A 484 -9.19 -50.02 -20.82
CA LYS A 484 -8.73 -49.25 -21.99
C LYS A 484 -7.63 -48.24 -21.61
N LYS A 485 -7.80 -47.58 -20.46
CA LYS A 485 -6.80 -46.63 -19.95
C LYS A 485 -5.50 -47.32 -19.50
N MET A 486 -5.58 -48.52 -18.92
CA MET A 486 -4.41 -49.32 -18.55
C MET A 486 -3.62 -49.86 -19.75
N ALA A 487 -4.32 -50.11 -20.87
CA ALA A 487 -3.69 -50.53 -22.11
C ALA A 487 -2.95 -49.41 -22.87
N GLU A 488 -3.29 -48.14 -22.56
CA GLU A 488 -2.65 -46.93 -23.11
C GLU A 488 -1.42 -46.47 -22.34
N LEU A 489 -1.08 -47.11 -21.19
CA LEU A 489 0.10 -46.75 -20.39
C LEU A 489 1.30 -47.56 -20.90
N PRO A 490 2.48 -46.94 -21.11
CA PRO A 490 3.69 -47.65 -21.47
C PRO A 490 4.11 -48.56 -20.31
N SER A 491 4.55 -49.78 -20.66
CA SER A 491 4.99 -50.79 -19.71
C SER A 491 6.12 -50.25 -18.82
N PRO A 492 6.01 -50.41 -17.51
CA PRO A 492 7.09 -49.99 -16.63
C PRO A 492 8.31 -50.92 -16.73
N ASP A 493 9.50 -50.30 -16.76
CA ASP A 493 10.76 -51.03 -16.63
C ASP A 493 10.80 -51.83 -15.32
N PRO A 494 11.52 -52.95 -15.28
CA PRO A 494 11.55 -53.82 -14.11
C PRO A 494 12.18 -53.10 -12.89
N PRO A 495 11.63 -53.31 -11.70
CA PRO A 495 12.01 -52.54 -10.51
C PRO A 495 13.43 -52.91 -10.04
N ARG A 496 14.30 -51.91 -9.93
CA ARG A 496 15.49 -51.99 -9.09
C ARG A 496 15.03 -52.02 -7.64
N THR A 497 15.29 -53.14 -6.98
CA THR A 497 15.10 -53.35 -5.55
C THR A 497 16.01 -52.41 -4.76
N ILE A 498 15.43 -51.35 -4.20
CA ILE A 498 16.03 -50.58 -3.11
C ILE A 498 15.19 -50.90 -1.87
N ALA A 499 15.82 -51.50 -0.87
CA ALA A 499 15.19 -51.80 0.40
C ALA A 499 14.71 -50.51 1.07
N PRO A 500 13.48 -50.46 1.62
CA PRO A 500 12.99 -49.28 2.33
C PRO A 500 13.72 -49.14 3.67
N PRO A 501 14.06 -47.89 4.08
CA PRO A 501 14.44 -47.61 5.45
C PRO A 501 13.28 -47.87 6.39
N PRO A 502 13.51 -48.30 7.65
CA PRO A 502 12.44 -48.61 8.57
C PRO A 502 11.63 -47.38 8.90
N ALA A 503 10.32 -47.49 8.79
CA ALA A 503 9.36 -46.47 9.18
C ALA A 503 9.48 -46.21 10.68
N ALA A 504 9.89 -45.01 11.05
CA ALA A 504 9.74 -44.49 12.41
C ALA A 504 8.25 -44.21 12.68
N GLN A 505 7.67 -45.00 13.54
CA GLN A 505 6.34 -44.69 14.07
C GLN A 505 6.42 -43.45 14.97
N PRO A 506 5.52 -42.48 14.85
CA PRO A 506 5.47 -41.39 15.82
C PRO A 506 4.93 -41.92 17.15
N GLU A 507 5.78 -41.96 18.17
CA GLU A 507 5.30 -42.14 19.54
C GLU A 507 4.48 -40.93 19.98
N ILE A 508 3.19 -41.12 20.12
CA ILE A 508 2.30 -40.17 20.80
C ILE A 508 2.55 -40.35 22.30
N LYS A 509 3.35 -39.46 22.90
CA LYS A 509 3.45 -39.36 24.36
C LYS A 509 2.24 -38.62 24.88
N THR A 510 1.25 -39.37 25.36
CA THR A 510 0.19 -38.81 26.19
C THR A 510 0.76 -38.56 27.59
N ILE A 511 0.95 -37.30 27.97
CA ILE A 511 1.30 -36.93 29.33
C ILE A 511 -0.03 -36.84 30.12
N VAL A 512 -0.29 -37.86 30.94
CA VAL A 512 -1.36 -37.81 31.91
C VAL A 512 -0.80 -37.06 33.13
N HIS A 513 -1.30 -35.89 33.44
CA HIS A 513 -1.05 -35.21 34.70
C HIS A 513 -2.02 -35.75 35.76
N GLU A 514 -1.52 -36.61 36.64
CA GLU A 514 -2.19 -36.88 37.90
C GLU A 514 -2.02 -35.67 38.83
N ILE A 515 -3.14 -35.05 39.17
CA ILE A 515 -3.18 -33.98 40.18
C ILE A 515 -3.21 -34.64 41.56
N THR A 516 -2.08 -34.71 42.21
CA THR A 516 -2.00 -35.00 43.65
C THR A 516 -2.13 -33.69 44.43
N PRO A 517 -3.04 -33.60 45.41
CA PRO A 517 -3.17 -32.40 46.23
C PRO A 517 -2.21 -32.48 47.42
N GLU A 518 -0.99 -31.99 47.26
CA GLU A 518 -0.15 -31.62 48.41
C GLU A 518 1.02 -30.76 47.87
N ASN A 519 0.87 -29.44 48.03
CA ASN A 519 1.97 -28.65 48.55
C ASN A 519 1.52 -27.24 48.93
N ALA A 520 1.96 -26.89 50.11
CA ALA A 520 1.72 -25.71 50.91
C ALA A 520 1.69 -24.40 50.10
N VAL A 521 0.73 -23.57 50.44
CA VAL A 521 0.64 -22.15 50.10
C VAL A 521 1.96 -21.46 50.45
N GLN A 522 2.83 -21.27 49.46
CA GLN A 522 3.87 -20.25 49.54
C GLN A 522 3.20 -18.89 49.36
N LYS A 523 3.35 -18.02 50.36
CA LYS A 523 2.92 -16.61 50.27
C LYS A 523 3.52 -15.99 49.02
N PRO A 524 2.74 -15.25 48.21
CA PRO A 524 3.27 -14.56 47.03
C PRO A 524 4.37 -13.59 47.46
N VAL A 525 5.54 -13.72 46.86
CA VAL A 525 6.62 -12.74 46.98
C VAL A 525 6.06 -11.44 46.38
N PRO A 526 6.16 -10.28 47.04
CA PRO A 526 5.67 -9.03 46.47
C PRO A 526 6.41 -8.74 45.19
N ILE A 527 5.66 -8.62 44.10
CA ILE A 527 6.19 -8.25 42.79
C ILE A 527 6.50 -6.75 42.86
N THR A 528 7.78 -6.38 42.78
CA THR A 528 8.23 -5.00 42.76
C THR A 528 8.66 -4.63 41.33
N ALA A 529 8.21 -3.45 40.86
CA ALA A 529 8.70 -2.91 39.58
C ALA A 529 10.19 -2.57 39.71
N VAL A 530 10.93 -2.74 38.60
CA VAL A 530 12.32 -2.31 38.52
C VAL A 530 12.40 -0.82 38.16
N ASP A 531 13.43 -0.12 38.67
CA ASP A 531 13.57 1.32 38.47
C ASP A 531 14.18 1.65 37.10
N PHE A 532 15.00 0.74 36.54
CA PHE A 532 15.72 0.95 35.28
C PHE A 532 15.82 -0.37 34.52
N VAL A 533 15.70 -0.32 33.16
CA VAL A 533 15.86 -1.47 32.26
C VAL A 533 16.73 -1.08 31.07
N SER A 534 17.79 -1.82 30.84
CA SER A 534 18.65 -1.72 29.66
C SER A 534 18.26 -2.80 28.62
N GLU A 535 18.78 -2.66 27.39
CA GLU A 535 18.60 -3.67 26.32
C GLU A 535 19.11 -5.07 26.74
N ASP A 536 20.22 -5.11 27.49
CA ASP A 536 20.79 -6.38 27.98
C ASP A 536 19.89 -7.08 29.03
N ASP A 537 19.16 -6.30 29.82
CA ASP A 537 18.19 -6.86 30.77
C ASP A 537 17.03 -7.50 30.02
N VAL A 538 16.55 -6.86 28.95
CA VAL A 538 15.51 -7.42 28.09
C VAL A 538 16.00 -8.70 27.41
N ARG A 539 17.20 -8.71 26.85
CA ARG A 539 17.79 -9.91 26.22
C ARG A 539 17.92 -11.09 27.19
N ARG A 540 18.34 -10.82 28.43
CA ARG A 540 18.42 -11.83 29.50
C ARG A 540 17.05 -12.36 29.89
N ALA A 541 16.05 -11.49 30.03
CA ALA A 541 14.71 -11.89 30.36
C ALA A 541 14.07 -12.75 29.25
N VAL A 542 14.27 -12.38 27.97
CA VAL A 542 13.84 -13.19 26.83
C VAL A 542 14.48 -14.58 26.85
N ALA A 543 15.82 -14.65 27.04
CA ALA A 543 16.53 -15.93 27.08
C ALA A 543 16.11 -16.82 28.25
N GLY A 544 15.72 -16.22 29.38
CA GLY A 544 15.24 -16.91 30.57
C GLY A 544 13.73 -17.17 30.61
N GLY A 545 12.96 -16.72 29.62
CA GLY A 545 11.49 -16.83 29.61
C GLY A 545 10.80 -16.06 30.76
N GLN A 546 11.44 -15.00 31.27
CA GLN A 546 10.97 -14.23 32.42
C GLN A 546 10.32 -12.91 31.98
N LYS A 547 9.37 -12.40 32.79
CA LYS A 547 8.79 -11.06 32.62
C LYS A 547 9.57 -10.03 33.43
N ILE A 548 9.70 -8.82 32.91
CA ILE A 548 10.23 -7.66 33.64
C ILE A 548 9.03 -6.82 34.07
N TYR A 549 8.89 -6.61 35.39
CA TYR A 549 7.80 -5.81 35.93
C TYR A 549 8.21 -4.35 35.97
N ILE A 550 7.42 -3.51 35.31
CA ILE A 550 7.67 -2.07 35.14
C ILE A 550 6.51 -1.25 35.71
N SER A 551 6.81 -0.05 36.16
CA SER A 551 5.84 0.97 36.61
C SER A 551 5.93 2.21 35.72
N LYS A 552 5.03 3.18 35.94
CA LYS A 552 5.10 4.49 35.24
C LYS A 552 6.39 5.27 35.51
N SER A 553 7.09 4.96 36.58
CA SER A 553 8.36 5.60 36.96
C SER A 553 9.59 4.83 36.47
N THR A 554 9.46 3.63 35.92
CA THR A 554 10.58 2.84 35.40
C THR A 554 11.23 3.54 34.20
N ILE A 555 12.52 3.76 34.27
CA ILE A 555 13.31 4.32 33.16
C ILE A 555 13.70 3.19 32.21
N LEU A 556 13.22 3.25 30.98
CA LEU A 556 13.59 2.32 29.90
C LEU A 556 14.52 3.02 28.91
N THR A 557 15.64 2.38 28.57
CA THR A 557 16.40 2.87 27.41
C THR A 557 15.57 2.70 26.12
N PRO A 558 15.76 3.54 25.08
CA PRO A 558 15.01 3.42 23.84
C PRO A 558 15.08 1.99 23.24
N SER A 559 16.29 1.42 23.17
CA SER A 559 16.49 0.05 22.67
C SER A 559 15.83 -1.03 23.54
N ALA A 560 15.82 -0.84 24.87
CA ALA A 560 15.14 -1.75 25.81
C ALA A 560 13.62 -1.71 25.61
N ARG A 561 13.06 -0.52 25.36
CA ARG A 561 11.62 -0.36 25.10
C ARG A 561 11.24 -1.08 23.83
N ASP A 562 11.93 -0.79 22.71
CA ASP A 562 11.61 -1.37 21.40
C ASP A 562 11.73 -2.90 21.43
N LEU A 563 12.80 -3.44 22.00
CA LEU A 563 13.01 -4.89 22.09
C LEU A 563 12.04 -5.56 23.07
N GLY A 564 11.76 -4.91 24.21
CA GLY A 564 10.88 -5.46 25.23
C GLY A 564 9.41 -5.46 24.82
N GLU A 565 8.97 -4.45 24.05
CA GLU A 565 7.64 -4.41 23.44
C GLU A 565 7.53 -5.45 22.31
N GLU A 566 8.55 -5.56 21.45
CA GLU A 566 8.59 -6.56 20.37
C GLU A 566 8.51 -8.01 20.90
N LYS A 567 9.17 -8.28 22.01
CA LYS A 567 9.23 -9.62 22.63
C LYS A 567 8.19 -9.82 23.75
N GLU A 568 7.31 -8.84 23.97
CA GLU A 568 6.25 -8.85 24.99
C GLU A 568 6.77 -9.23 26.39
N VAL A 569 7.95 -8.73 26.78
CA VAL A 569 8.62 -9.10 28.04
C VAL A 569 8.13 -8.28 29.22
N PHE A 570 7.58 -7.09 28.98
CA PHE A 570 7.13 -6.20 30.06
C PHE A 570 5.77 -6.60 30.64
N ALA A 571 5.63 -6.43 31.97
CA ALA A 571 4.38 -6.54 32.70
C ALA A 571 4.24 -5.31 33.61
N SER A 572 3.06 -4.69 33.62
CA SER A 572 2.80 -3.51 34.47
C SER A 572 2.41 -3.94 35.89
N VAL A 573 2.95 -3.24 36.89
CA VAL A 573 2.62 -3.41 38.33
C VAL A 573 1.83 -2.19 38.78
#